data_96edc49b816a1d4d7ef1253381bfc16c
#
_entry.id   96edc49b816a1d4d7ef1253381bfc16c
#
_cell.length_a   1.000
_cell.length_b   1.000
_cell.length_c   1.000
_cell.angle_alpha   90.00
_cell.angle_beta   90.00
_cell.angle_gamma   90.00
#
_symmetry.space_group_name_H-M   'P 1'
#
loop_
_entity.id
_entity.type
_entity.pdbx_description
1 polymer ?
#
loop_
_entity_poly.entity_id
_entity_poly.type
_entity_poly.pdbx_seq_one_letter_code
_entity_poly.pdbx_strand_id
1 'polypeptide(L)'
;MFEYRETLGINFDPSHLIWQGMDPVAALRELKGAVYHFHAKDTKVDPYNKAKNGVLDTGSYGDLLDRSWVFRTVGYGSDTALWKDMMSTLRMIGYEGSVSIEHEDGLMSVKQGLEKAIRFLQDVMITEQPAQMWWA
;
A
#
# COMPACT_ATOMS: atom_id res chain seq x y z
N MET A 1 -22.74 1.37 20.38
CA MET A 1 -21.32 1.65 20.63
C MET A 1 -20.66 0.31 20.94
N PHE A 2 -19.61 -0.07 20.22
CA PHE A 2 -19.09 -1.46 20.24
C PHE A 2 -18.19 -1.79 21.44
N GLU A 3 -18.18 -0.97 22.50
CA GLU A 3 -17.47 -1.17 23.76
C GLU A 3 -16.00 -1.66 23.59
N TYR A 4 -15.29 -1.13 22.57
CA TYR A 4 -13.90 -1.51 22.25
C TYR A 4 -13.68 -3.02 22.03
N ARG A 5 -14.71 -3.77 21.61
CA ARG A 5 -14.54 -5.18 21.27
C ARG A 5 -13.80 -5.31 19.96
N GLU A 6 -12.82 -6.18 19.88
CA GLU A 6 -12.08 -6.57 18.68
C GLU A 6 -12.97 -7.39 17.71
N THR A 7 -14.16 -6.85 17.39
CA THR A 7 -15.15 -7.52 16.55
C THR A 7 -14.98 -7.15 15.09
N LEU A 8 -14.40 -5.97 14.82
CA LEU A 8 -14.18 -5.42 13.48
C LEU A 8 -12.70 -5.05 13.35
N GLY A 9 -12.12 -5.42 12.22
CA GLY A 9 -10.78 -5.03 11.83
C GLY A 9 -10.77 -4.31 10.49
N ILE A 10 -9.61 -3.80 10.14
CA ILE A 10 -9.39 -3.05 8.90
C ILE A 10 -8.71 -3.95 7.89
N ASN A 11 -9.25 -4.00 6.67
CA ASN A 11 -8.51 -4.38 5.49
C ASN A 11 -7.75 -3.14 5.02
N PHE A 12 -6.46 -3.08 5.36
CA PHE A 12 -5.64 -1.91 5.09
C PHE A 12 -5.16 -1.92 3.64
N ASP A 13 -5.53 -0.90 2.90
CA ASP A 13 -5.07 -0.66 1.52
C ASP A 13 -4.35 0.69 1.44
N PRO A 14 -3.01 0.70 1.30
CA PRO A 14 -2.23 1.92 1.26
C PRO A 14 -2.55 2.80 0.05
N SER A 15 -3.01 2.21 -1.05
CA SER A 15 -3.25 2.94 -2.30
C SER A 15 -4.26 4.08 -2.12
N HIS A 16 -5.29 3.83 -1.29
CA HIS A 16 -6.31 4.84 -0.99
C HIS A 16 -5.82 5.99 -0.12
N LEU A 17 -4.80 5.75 0.69
CA LEU A 17 -4.15 6.80 1.50
C LEU A 17 -3.20 7.63 0.64
N ILE A 18 -2.41 6.95 -0.21
CA ILE A 18 -1.38 7.58 -1.05
C ILE A 18 -1.98 8.63 -1.99
N TRP A 19 -3.06 8.31 -2.70
CA TRP A 19 -3.65 9.29 -3.62
C TRP A 19 -4.25 10.50 -2.91
N GLN A 20 -4.70 10.34 -1.66
CA GLN A 20 -5.20 11.42 -0.82
C GLN A 20 -4.08 12.27 -0.20
N GLY A 21 -2.82 11.86 -0.35
CA GLY A 21 -1.66 12.54 0.24
C GLY A 21 -1.45 12.21 1.70
N MET A 22 -2.05 11.13 2.19
CA MET A 22 -1.82 10.61 3.55
C MET A 22 -0.61 9.67 3.57
N ASP A 23 0.08 9.65 4.69
CA ASP A 23 1.20 8.73 4.93
C ASP A 23 0.67 7.36 5.40
N PRO A 24 0.81 6.29 4.60
CA PRO A 24 0.34 4.97 5.00
C PRO A 24 1.15 4.36 6.16
N VAL A 25 2.41 4.76 6.34
CA VAL A 25 3.24 4.31 7.47
C VAL A 25 2.72 4.87 8.79
N ALA A 26 2.40 6.16 8.82
CA ALA A 26 1.77 6.79 9.98
C ALA A 26 0.42 6.14 10.30
N ALA A 27 -0.42 5.90 9.27
CA ALA A 27 -1.71 5.26 9.46
C ALA A 27 -1.58 3.82 10.02
N LEU A 28 -0.64 3.01 9.52
CA LEU A 28 -0.37 1.66 10.06
C LEU A 28 -0.01 1.70 11.54
N ARG A 29 0.78 2.67 11.97
CA ARG A 29 1.18 2.82 13.39
C ARG A 29 0.00 3.16 14.28
N GLU A 30 -0.87 4.08 13.83
CA GLU A 30 -2.08 4.47 14.57
C GLU A 30 -3.12 3.33 14.65
N LEU A 31 -3.21 2.51 13.60
CA LEU A 31 -4.16 1.40 13.50
C LEU A 31 -3.62 0.09 14.07
N LYS A 32 -2.52 0.12 14.80
CA LYS A 32 -1.93 -1.03 15.47
C LYS A 32 -2.99 -1.87 16.20
N GLY A 33 -3.01 -3.18 15.90
CA GLY A 33 -3.96 -4.14 16.47
C GLY A 33 -5.33 -4.18 15.78
N ALA A 34 -5.65 -3.18 14.94
CA ALA A 34 -6.90 -3.16 14.16
C ALA A 34 -6.71 -3.60 12.72
N VAL A 35 -5.48 -3.77 12.24
CA VAL A 35 -5.18 -4.25 10.88
C VAL A 35 -5.32 -5.78 10.86
N TYR A 36 -6.40 -6.28 10.24
CA TYR A 36 -6.68 -7.71 10.12
C TYR A 36 -6.27 -8.28 8.78
N HIS A 37 -6.17 -7.44 7.77
CA HIS A 37 -5.72 -7.82 6.44
C HIS A 37 -4.99 -6.66 5.77
N PHE A 38 -4.04 -6.97 4.87
CA PHE A 38 -3.29 -5.96 4.13
C PHE A 38 -3.41 -6.23 2.63
N HIS A 39 -3.94 -5.26 1.90
CA HIS A 39 -3.94 -5.25 0.44
C HIS A 39 -2.68 -4.58 -0.09
N ALA A 40 -1.88 -5.32 -0.82
CA ALA A 40 -0.77 -4.77 -1.59
C ALA A 40 -1.30 -4.23 -2.93
N LYS A 41 -1.62 -2.96 -2.92
CA LYS A 41 -2.06 -2.17 -4.06
C LYS A 41 -1.30 -0.85 -4.07
N ASP A 42 -0.90 -0.39 -5.22
CA ASP A 42 -0.07 0.80 -5.35
C ASP A 42 -0.80 1.93 -6.09
N THR A 43 -0.33 3.14 -5.90
CA THR A 43 -0.85 4.33 -6.56
C THR A 43 0.29 5.19 -7.06
N LYS A 44 0.22 5.61 -8.31
CA LYS A 44 1.05 6.69 -8.86
C LYS A 44 0.30 8.00 -8.81
N VAL A 45 0.82 8.95 -8.07
CA VAL A 45 0.34 10.35 -8.10
C VAL A 45 1.13 11.10 -9.15
N ASP A 46 0.43 11.74 -10.09
CA ASP A 46 1.03 12.67 -11.05
C ASP A 46 1.10 14.07 -10.41
N PRO A 47 2.30 14.60 -10.14
CA PRO A 47 2.43 15.88 -9.47
C PRO A 47 1.93 17.07 -10.28
N TYR A 48 2.04 17.01 -11.63
CA TYR A 48 1.58 18.06 -12.50
C TYR A 48 0.05 18.14 -12.54
N ASN A 49 -0.60 17.02 -12.81
CA ASN A 49 -2.06 16.95 -12.84
C ASN A 49 -2.67 17.22 -11.46
N LYS A 50 -2.06 16.69 -10.39
CA LYS A 50 -2.46 16.98 -9.01
C LYS A 50 -2.38 18.48 -8.69
N ALA A 51 -1.33 19.18 -9.12
CA ALA A 51 -1.19 20.61 -8.90
C ALA A 51 -2.26 21.43 -9.62
N LYS A 52 -2.70 20.95 -10.80
CA LYS A 52 -3.72 21.60 -11.63
C LYS A 52 -5.15 21.27 -11.16
N ASN A 53 -5.44 20.01 -10.88
CA ASN A 53 -6.80 19.48 -10.71
C ASN A 53 -7.12 19.07 -9.27
N GLY A 54 -6.11 19.01 -8.37
CA GLY A 54 -6.26 18.39 -7.04
C GLY A 54 -6.37 16.88 -7.12
N VAL A 55 -6.76 16.24 -6.02
CA VAL A 55 -6.85 14.77 -5.92
C VAL A 55 -8.26 14.22 -6.11
N LEU A 56 -9.30 15.06 -6.04
CA LEU A 56 -10.69 14.68 -6.30
C LEU A 56 -11.00 14.67 -7.81
N ASP A 57 -10.05 14.17 -8.58
CA ASP A 57 -10.13 14.07 -10.03
C ASP A 57 -11.16 13.02 -10.46
N THR A 58 -12.15 13.44 -11.24
CA THR A 58 -13.21 12.60 -11.79
C THR A 58 -12.98 12.23 -13.27
N GLY A 59 -11.78 12.47 -13.79
CA GLY A 59 -11.41 12.13 -15.16
C GLY A 59 -11.56 10.62 -15.47
N SER A 60 -11.74 10.31 -16.75
CA SER A 60 -11.90 8.93 -17.20
C SER A 60 -10.66 8.10 -16.92
N TYR A 61 -10.83 6.85 -16.45
CA TYR A 61 -9.74 5.86 -16.38
C TYR A 61 -9.22 5.42 -17.75
N GLY A 62 -9.92 5.74 -18.84
CA GLY A 62 -9.41 5.54 -20.20
C GLY A 62 -8.34 6.55 -20.61
N ASP A 63 -8.17 7.61 -19.84
CA ASP A 63 -7.26 8.73 -20.12
C ASP A 63 -6.22 8.88 -18.98
N LEU A 64 -5.37 7.89 -18.86
CA LEU A 64 -4.43 7.74 -17.74
C LEU A 64 -3.43 8.89 -17.64
N LEU A 65 -3.08 9.52 -18.79
CA LEU A 65 -2.10 10.60 -18.83
C LEU A 65 -2.59 11.88 -18.16
N ASP A 66 -3.90 12.14 -18.22
CA ASP A 66 -4.49 13.38 -17.70
C ASP A 66 -5.01 13.26 -16.26
N ARG A 67 -4.90 12.06 -15.67
CA ARG A 67 -5.35 11.84 -14.30
C ARG A 67 -4.35 12.34 -13.26
N SER A 68 -4.88 12.87 -12.14
CA SER A 68 -4.06 13.29 -11.00
C SER A 68 -3.43 12.11 -10.25
N TRP A 69 -4.01 10.93 -10.36
CA TRP A 69 -3.48 9.68 -9.82
C TRP A 69 -4.11 8.48 -10.54
N VAL A 70 -3.38 7.40 -10.56
CA VAL A 70 -3.83 6.11 -11.12
C VAL A 70 -3.35 4.97 -10.24
N PHE A 71 -4.17 3.92 -10.12
CA PHE A 71 -3.71 2.68 -9.51
C PHE A 71 -2.68 2.00 -10.40
N ARG A 72 -1.71 1.39 -9.77
CA ARG A 72 -0.59 0.74 -10.44
C ARG A 72 -0.27 -0.60 -9.80
N THR A 73 0.35 -1.45 -10.59
CA THR A 73 1.04 -2.64 -10.09
C THR A 73 1.97 -2.27 -8.94
N VAL A 74 1.98 -3.07 -7.88
CA VAL A 74 2.85 -2.91 -6.71
C VAL A 74 4.31 -2.68 -7.13
N GLY A 75 4.93 -1.61 -6.64
CA GLY A 75 6.27 -1.16 -7.01
C GLY A 75 6.35 -0.27 -8.25
N TYR A 76 5.21 0.07 -8.88
CA TYR A 76 5.15 0.98 -10.04
C TYR A 76 4.48 2.32 -9.74
N GLY A 77 3.91 2.47 -8.57
CA GLY A 77 3.31 3.72 -8.11
C GLY A 77 4.25 4.50 -7.21
N SER A 78 4.50 3.97 -6.05
CA SER A 78 5.36 4.52 -5.00
C SER A 78 6.79 3.97 -5.10
N ASP A 79 7.72 4.62 -4.41
CA ASP A 79 9.11 4.16 -4.38
C ASP A 79 9.30 2.94 -3.45
N THR A 80 10.44 2.26 -3.64
CA THR A 80 10.79 1.07 -2.86
C THR A 80 10.99 1.38 -1.37
N ALA A 81 11.41 2.59 -1.03
CA ALA A 81 11.63 2.99 0.36
C ALA A 81 10.31 3.00 1.12
N LEU A 82 9.24 3.59 0.56
CA LEU A 82 7.92 3.58 1.19
C LEU A 82 7.41 2.15 1.42
N TRP A 83 7.58 1.26 0.44
CA TRP A 83 7.18 -0.15 0.59
C TRP A 83 7.97 -0.86 1.69
N LYS A 84 9.29 -0.65 1.77
CA LYS A 84 10.13 -1.19 2.85
C LYS A 84 9.72 -0.66 4.22
N ASP A 85 9.36 0.62 4.31
CA ASP A 85 8.88 1.23 5.55
C ASP A 85 7.52 0.66 5.99
N MET A 86 6.59 0.43 5.04
CA MET A 86 5.32 -0.25 5.34
C MET A 86 5.55 -1.69 5.82
N MET A 87 6.40 -2.48 5.15
CA MET A 87 6.71 -3.87 5.56
C MET A 87 7.38 -3.91 6.94
N SER A 88 8.31 -2.99 7.20
CA SER A 88 8.95 -2.84 8.50
C SER A 88 7.93 -2.47 9.59
N THR A 89 7.01 -1.58 9.28
CA THR A 89 5.96 -1.14 10.20
C THR A 89 4.97 -2.27 10.51
N LEU A 90 4.53 -3.03 9.50
CA LEU A 90 3.71 -4.23 9.72
C LEU A 90 4.38 -5.20 10.69
N ARG A 91 5.69 -5.41 10.53
CA ARG A 91 6.48 -6.24 11.44
C ARG A 91 6.52 -5.66 12.86
N MET A 92 6.78 -4.35 13.00
CA MET A 92 6.85 -3.66 14.30
C MET A 92 5.53 -3.67 15.06
N ILE A 93 4.39 -3.58 14.37
CA ILE A 93 3.07 -3.63 15.00
C ILE A 93 2.59 -5.06 15.28
N GLY A 94 3.39 -6.09 14.94
CA GLY A 94 3.06 -7.48 15.17
C GLY A 94 2.01 -8.05 14.22
N TYR A 95 1.93 -7.53 12.99
CA TYR A 95 1.02 -8.07 11.98
C TYR A 95 1.53 -9.43 11.46
N GLU A 96 0.71 -10.46 11.60
CA GLU A 96 1.01 -11.84 11.15
C GLU A 96 0.04 -12.34 10.05
N GLY A 97 -0.81 -11.43 9.56
CA GLY A 97 -1.79 -11.75 8.53
C GLY A 97 -1.19 -11.83 7.12
N SER A 98 -2.04 -12.11 6.17
CA SER A 98 -1.65 -12.20 4.76
C SER A 98 -1.48 -10.83 4.13
N VAL A 99 -0.51 -10.73 3.20
CA VAL A 99 -0.36 -9.62 2.27
C VAL A 99 -0.89 -10.10 0.92
N SER A 100 -2.07 -9.64 0.52
CA SER A 100 -2.69 -10.05 -0.75
C SER A 100 -2.56 -8.95 -1.79
N ILE A 101 -2.24 -9.36 -3.02
CA ILE A 101 -2.10 -8.42 -4.14
C ILE A 101 -3.49 -8.11 -4.69
N GLU A 102 -3.80 -6.83 -4.78
CA GLU A 102 -4.92 -6.33 -5.55
C GLU A 102 -4.40 -5.64 -6.81
N HIS A 103 -4.76 -6.19 -7.99
CA HIS A 103 -4.27 -5.69 -9.27
C HIS A 103 -5.29 -4.82 -9.97
N GLU A 104 -5.01 -3.53 -10.00
CA GLU A 104 -5.69 -2.53 -10.82
C GLU A 104 -4.64 -1.65 -11.52
N ASP A 105 -4.30 -2.02 -12.75
CA ASP A 105 -3.29 -1.29 -13.53
C ASP A 105 -3.73 -1.22 -14.99
N GLY A 106 -4.01 -0.02 -15.47
CA GLY A 106 -4.41 0.22 -16.86
C GLY A 106 -3.27 0.07 -17.89
N LEU A 107 -2.02 -0.10 -17.44
CA LEU A 107 -0.83 -0.21 -18.32
C LEU A 107 -0.27 -1.64 -18.38
N MET A 108 -0.77 -2.55 -17.56
CA MET A 108 -0.28 -3.94 -17.53
C MET A 108 -1.41 -4.96 -17.58
N SER A 109 -1.17 -6.08 -18.26
CA SER A 109 -2.06 -7.23 -18.15
C SER A 109 -2.03 -7.78 -16.72
N VAL A 110 -3.12 -8.43 -16.30
CA VAL A 110 -3.21 -9.07 -14.98
C VAL A 110 -2.04 -10.02 -14.74
N LYS A 111 -1.71 -10.87 -15.73
CA LYS A 111 -0.59 -11.81 -15.61
C LYS A 111 0.74 -11.10 -15.37
N GLN A 112 1.08 -10.11 -16.21
CA GLN A 112 2.34 -9.39 -16.09
C GLN A 112 2.41 -8.59 -14.77
N GLY A 113 1.31 -7.95 -14.39
CA GLY A 113 1.24 -7.17 -13.16
C GLY A 113 1.42 -8.05 -11.92
N LEU A 114 0.72 -9.19 -11.84
CA LEU A 114 0.88 -10.13 -10.74
C LEU A 114 2.30 -10.69 -10.64
N GLU A 115 2.91 -11.11 -11.74
CA GLU A 115 4.28 -11.61 -11.73
C GLU A 115 5.29 -10.57 -11.22
N LYS A 116 5.12 -9.30 -11.62
CA LYS A 116 5.97 -8.20 -11.19
C LYS A 116 5.73 -7.84 -9.71
N ALA A 117 4.47 -7.77 -9.29
CA ALA A 117 4.11 -7.50 -7.89
C ALA A 117 4.66 -8.58 -6.95
N ILE A 118 4.55 -9.86 -7.32
CA ILE A 118 5.10 -10.97 -6.52
C ILE A 118 6.61 -10.81 -6.33
N ARG A 119 7.36 -10.58 -7.42
CA ARG A 119 8.83 -10.41 -7.34
C ARG A 119 9.21 -9.21 -6.48
N PHE A 120 8.52 -8.10 -6.65
CA PHE A 120 8.78 -6.90 -5.85
C PHE A 120 8.48 -7.13 -4.37
N LEU A 121 7.34 -7.74 -4.03
CA LEU A 121 6.98 -8.05 -2.65
C LEU A 121 7.97 -9.04 -2.02
N GLN A 122 8.40 -10.06 -2.76
CA GLN A 122 9.42 -11.00 -2.28
C GLN A 122 10.75 -10.31 -1.91
N ASP A 123 11.10 -9.22 -2.60
CA ASP A 123 12.31 -8.44 -2.31
C ASP A 123 12.15 -7.53 -1.07
N VAL A 124 10.95 -7.00 -0.83
CA VAL A 124 10.75 -6.02 0.26
C VAL A 124 10.17 -6.62 1.54
N MET A 125 9.56 -7.80 1.49
CA MET A 125 8.98 -8.46 2.66
C MET A 125 10.04 -9.00 3.60
N ILE A 126 9.78 -8.85 4.91
CA ILE A 126 10.61 -9.42 5.97
C ILE A 126 9.98 -10.75 6.39
N THR A 127 10.55 -11.87 5.98
CA THR A 127 9.98 -13.23 6.19
C THR A 127 10.63 -14.01 7.31
N GLU A 128 11.90 -13.72 7.63
CA GLU A 128 12.62 -14.43 8.68
C GLU A 128 12.38 -13.83 10.07
N GLN A 129 12.50 -14.66 11.09
CA GLN A 129 12.46 -14.18 12.47
C GLN A 129 13.72 -13.34 12.76
N PRO A 130 13.58 -12.20 13.49
CA PRO A 130 14.73 -11.39 13.84
C PRO A 130 15.69 -12.17 14.73
N ALA A 131 16.98 -11.96 14.53
CA ALA A 131 17.99 -12.45 15.44
C ALA A 131 17.90 -11.74 16.81
N GLN A 132 18.43 -12.39 17.85
CA GLN A 132 18.54 -11.77 19.16
C GLN A 132 19.40 -10.50 19.08
N MET A 133 18.89 -9.40 19.61
CA MET A 133 19.61 -8.12 19.66
C MET A 133 20.65 -8.16 20.81
N TRP A 134 21.81 -8.76 20.54
CA TRP A 134 22.90 -8.89 21.52
C TRP A 134 23.57 -7.54 21.86
N TRP A 135 23.26 -6.48 21.11
CA TRP A 135 23.79 -5.12 21.32
C TRP A 135 22.82 -4.18 22.07
N ALA A 136 21.62 -4.63 22.46
CA ALA A 136 20.58 -3.83 23.11
C ALA A 136 20.39 -4.23 24.59
#